data_185474d7476e90b3197d8a1913773fa8
#
_entry.id   185474d7476e90b3197d8a1913773fa8
#
_cell.length_a   1.000
_cell.length_b   1.000
_cell.length_c   1.000
_cell.angle_alpha   90.00
_cell.angle_beta   90.00
_cell.angle_gamma   90.00
#
_symmetry.space_group_name_H-M   'P 1'
#
loop_
_entity.id
_entity.type
_entity.pdbx_description
1 polymer ?
#
loop_
_entity_poly.entity_id
_entity_poly.type
_entity_poly.pdbx_seq_one_letter_code
_entity_poly.pdbx_strand_id
1 'polypeptide(L)'
;MDKSEFESRYFDLVSKAPGKTFLFYGNLKEDMIRWSASAVEYFGLPGEIFGDSTREWISRIHPEDVEPYTDSLMELLHGVTPYHNCEYRIKNAQGEYVWVNCRGYMTYDADGKAEWFGGLVTNMGYQTKIDAVTNLWTVHQFRSELNRLLDDRARGGILMIGLENFKR
;
A
#
# COMPACT_ATOMS: atom_id res chain seq x y z
N MET A 1 26.27 -18.74 11.68
CA MET A 1 25.49 -17.70 10.99
C MET A 1 24.90 -16.85 12.07
N ASP A 2 25.24 -15.58 12.07
CA ASP A 2 24.73 -14.58 13.01
C ASP A 2 23.23 -14.33 12.71
N LYS A 3 22.46 -13.95 13.74
CA LYS A 3 21.03 -13.63 13.61
C LYS A 3 20.79 -12.52 12.59
N SER A 4 21.63 -11.48 12.60
CA SER A 4 21.56 -10.35 11.67
C SER A 4 21.79 -10.79 10.21
N GLU A 5 22.75 -11.69 9.99
CA GLU A 5 23.01 -12.28 8.66
C GLU A 5 21.82 -13.11 8.17
N PHE A 6 21.20 -13.89 9.07
CA PHE A 6 20.01 -14.68 8.75
C PHE A 6 18.84 -13.78 8.35
N GLU A 7 18.56 -12.75 9.12
CA GLU A 7 17.46 -11.80 8.87
C GLU A 7 17.66 -11.07 7.53
N SER A 8 18.89 -10.62 7.25
CA SER A 8 19.21 -9.97 5.97
C SER A 8 19.01 -10.91 4.79
N ARG A 9 19.53 -12.16 4.88
CA ARG A 9 19.36 -13.17 3.82
C ARG A 9 17.90 -13.56 3.61
N TYR A 10 17.13 -13.67 4.70
CA TYR A 10 15.71 -13.96 4.62
C TYR A 10 14.95 -12.86 3.87
N PHE A 11 15.20 -11.60 4.24
CA PHE A 11 14.61 -10.46 3.54
C PHE A 11 14.96 -10.47 2.05
N ASP A 12 16.24 -10.64 1.71
CA ASP A 12 16.71 -10.68 0.33
C ASP A 12 16.08 -11.83 -0.47
N LEU A 13 15.89 -12.98 0.16
CA LEU A 13 15.27 -14.14 -0.49
C LEU A 13 13.79 -13.87 -0.79
N VAL A 14 13.04 -13.39 0.20
CA VAL A 14 11.61 -13.13 0.05
C VAL A 14 11.35 -11.95 -0.88
N SER A 15 12.22 -10.92 -0.85
CA SER A 15 12.11 -9.75 -1.74
C SER A 15 12.32 -10.05 -3.22
N LYS A 16 12.99 -11.19 -3.53
CA LYS A 16 13.21 -11.66 -4.91
C LYS A 16 12.11 -12.59 -5.41
N ALA A 17 11.13 -12.93 -4.57
CA ALA A 17 9.98 -13.74 -5.01
C ALA A 17 9.28 -13.05 -6.19
N PRO A 18 8.99 -13.78 -7.28
CA PRO A 18 8.34 -13.19 -8.45
C PRO A 18 6.94 -12.70 -8.08
N GLY A 19 6.59 -11.51 -8.56
CA GLY A 19 5.27 -10.94 -8.32
C GLY A 19 5.29 -9.41 -8.28
N LYS A 20 4.15 -8.85 -7.93
CA LYS A 20 3.96 -7.40 -7.78
C LYS A 20 3.79 -7.00 -6.33
N THR A 21 4.47 -7.71 -5.47
CA THR A 21 4.46 -7.48 -4.02
C THR A 21 5.85 -7.04 -3.60
N PHE A 22 5.91 -5.93 -2.90
CA PHE A 22 7.11 -5.27 -2.45
C PHE A 22 7.19 -5.35 -0.92
N LEU A 23 8.33 -5.71 -0.40
CA LEU A 23 8.57 -5.81 1.04
C LEU A 23 9.13 -4.50 1.58
N PHE A 24 8.72 -4.17 2.79
CA PHE A 24 9.34 -3.13 3.58
C PHE A 24 9.39 -3.53 5.05
N TYR A 25 10.39 -3.06 5.77
CA TYR A 25 10.40 -3.06 7.23
C TYR A 25 11.37 -1.99 7.73
N GLY A 26 11.11 -1.46 8.91
CA GLY A 26 11.98 -0.43 9.46
C GLY A 26 11.72 -0.12 10.91
N ASN A 27 12.66 0.65 11.47
CA ASN A 27 12.61 1.17 12.81
C ASN A 27 11.98 2.56 12.80
N LEU A 28 10.86 2.71 13.48
CA LEU A 28 10.13 3.98 13.53
C LEU A 28 10.81 5.04 14.40
N LYS A 29 11.62 4.62 15.38
CA LYS A 29 12.36 5.55 16.24
C LYS A 29 13.47 6.26 15.46
N GLU A 30 14.02 5.58 14.45
CA GLU A 30 15.10 6.08 13.60
C GLU A 30 14.57 6.66 12.28
N ASP A 31 13.26 6.50 12.00
CA ASP A 31 12.62 6.79 10.72
C ASP A 31 13.38 6.20 9.53
N MET A 32 13.86 4.97 9.71
CA MET A 32 14.65 4.21 8.74
C MET A 32 13.85 3.00 8.28
N ILE A 33 13.53 2.96 6.99
CA ILE A 33 12.81 1.83 6.38
C ILE A 33 13.70 1.20 5.32
N ARG A 34 13.79 -0.13 5.35
CA ARG A 34 14.38 -0.93 4.29
C ARG A 34 13.29 -1.41 3.34
N TRP A 35 13.50 -1.13 2.07
CA TRP A 35 12.64 -1.53 0.97
C TRP A 35 13.29 -2.64 0.15
N SER A 36 12.50 -3.51 -0.46
CA SER A 36 13.02 -4.45 -1.46
C SER A 36 13.58 -3.71 -2.67
N ALA A 37 14.63 -4.26 -3.30
CA ALA A 37 15.22 -3.68 -4.51
C ALA A 37 14.17 -3.46 -5.62
N SER A 38 13.22 -4.39 -5.75
CA SER A 38 12.09 -4.28 -6.66
C SER A 38 11.16 -3.09 -6.35
N ALA A 39 10.98 -2.73 -5.06
CA ALA A 39 10.22 -1.54 -4.68
C ALA A 39 10.96 -0.26 -5.09
N VAL A 40 12.29 -0.24 -4.86
CA VAL A 40 13.13 0.90 -5.24
C VAL A 40 13.02 1.17 -6.74
N GLU A 41 13.16 0.14 -7.56
CA GLU A 41 13.04 0.25 -9.01
C GLU A 41 11.62 0.65 -9.44
N TYR A 42 10.61 0.01 -8.89
CA TYR A 42 9.23 0.21 -9.32
C TYR A 42 8.67 1.58 -8.93
N PHE A 43 8.97 2.05 -7.71
CA PHE A 43 8.47 3.33 -7.20
C PHE A 43 9.48 4.47 -7.39
N GLY A 44 10.72 4.21 -7.84
CA GLY A 44 11.77 5.21 -7.98
C GLY A 44 12.20 5.79 -6.64
N LEU A 45 12.35 4.93 -5.60
CA LEU A 45 12.78 5.36 -4.28
C LEU A 45 14.27 5.72 -4.28
N PRO A 46 14.74 6.54 -3.32
CA PRO A 46 16.16 6.96 -3.26
C PRO A 46 17.16 5.81 -3.10
N GLY A 47 16.71 4.71 -2.49
CA GLY A 47 17.53 3.51 -2.24
C GLY A 47 16.78 2.48 -1.42
N GLU A 48 17.44 1.37 -1.11
CA GLU A 48 16.83 0.33 -0.27
C GLU A 48 16.68 0.77 1.19
N ILE A 49 17.59 1.59 1.69
CA ILE A 49 17.57 2.14 3.05
C ILE A 49 17.83 3.63 2.97
N PHE A 50 16.93 4.43 3.52
CA PHE A 50 17.08 5.89 3.58
C PHE A 50 16.28 6.47 4.75
N GLY A 51 16.68 7.65 5.23
CA GLY A 51 15.97 8.42 6.24
C GLY A 51 14.78 9.19 5.67
N ASP A 52 13.94 9.77 6.55
CA ASP A 52 12.68 10.45 6.17
C ASP A 52 11.75 9.57 5.31
N SER A 53 11.83 8.27 5.49
CA SER A 53 11.18 7.29 4.63
C SER A 53 9.67 7.42 4.62
N THR A 54 9.07 7.71 5.77
CA THR A 54 7.62 7.91 5.89
C THR A 54 7.17 9.13 5.09
N ARG A 55 7.91 10.24 5.20
CA ARG A 55 7.63 11.48 4.47
C ARG A 55 7.77 11.29 2.97
N GLU A 56 8.85 10.63 2.55
CA GLU A 56 9.10 10.34 1.12
C GLU A 56 7.97 9.48 0.54
N TRP A 57 7.53 8.46 1.27
CA TRP A 57 6.42 7.62 0.83
C TRP A 57 5.10 8.40 0.70
N ILE A 58 4.73 9.16 1.73
CA ILE A 58 3.50 9.96 1.74
C ILE A 58 3.50 10.99 0.60
N SER A 59 4.64 11.58 0.27
CA SER A 59 4.75 12.57 -0.81
C SER A 59 4.37 12.03 -2.19
N ARG A 60 4.40 10.71 -2.37
CA ARG A 60 4.05 10.01 -3.61
C ARG A 60 2.60 9.56 -3.65
N ILE A 61 1.90 9.54 -2.51
CA ILE A 61 0.48 9.16 -2.43
C ILE A 61 -0.36 10.23 -3.15
N HIS A 62 -1.44 9.78 -3.79
CA HIS A 62 -2.40 10.69 -4.41
C HIS A 62 -3.02 11.61 -3.33
N PRO A 63 -3.17 12.93 -3.57
CA PRO A 63 -3.63 13.88 -2.56
C PRO A 63 -4.93 13.48 -1.85
N GLU A 64 -5.89 12.91 -2.58
CA GLU A 64 -7.16 12.44 -2.01
C GLU A 64 -7.03 11.21 -1.10
N ASP A 65 -5.92 10.45 -1.22
CA ASP A 65 -5.72 9.21 -0.49
C ASP A 65 -4.77 9.39 0.70
N VAL A 66 -4.18 10.59 0.88
CA VAL A 66 -3.24 10.87 1.98
C VAL A 66 -3.94 10.78 3.33
N GLU A 67 -5.10 11.42 3.50
CA GLU A 67 -5.84 11.43 4.76
C GLU A 67 -6.26 10.00 5.17
N PRO A 68 -6.94 9.19 4.34
CA PRO A 68 -7.28 7.81 4.69
C PRO A 68 -6.07 6.94 5.02
N TYR A 69 -4.93 7.14 4.32
CA TYR A 69 -3.70 6.42 4.60
C TYR A 69 -3.11 6.79 5.96
N THR A 70 -3.02 8.09 6.26
CA THR A 70 -2.49 8.57 7.54
C THR A 70 -3.37 8.18 8.72
N ASP A 71 -4.68 8.23 8.57
CA ASP A 71 -5.63 7.79 9.59
C ASP A 71 -5.43 6.31 9.94
N SER A 72 -5.31 5.45 8.92
CA SER A 72 -5.04 4.02 9.12
C SER A 72 -3.69 3.76 9.82
N LEU A 73 -2.65 4.56 9.53
CA LEU A 73 -1.38 4.49 10.26
C LEU A 73 -1.52 4.95 11.71
N MET A 74 -2.29 6.01 11.96
CA MET A 74 -2.50 6.52 13.31
C MET A 74 -3.30 5.55 14.16
N GLU A 75 -4.31 4.89 13.61
CA GLU A 75 -5.03 3.81 14.29
C GLU A 75 -4.09 2.67 14.72
N LEU A 76 -3.17 2.27 13.83
CA LEU A 76 -2.15 1.27 14.14
C LEU A 76 -1.20 1.77 15.23
N LEU A 77 -0.66 3.00 15.11
CA LEU A 77 0.26 3.61 16.09
C LEU A 77 -0.35 3.69 17.50
N HIS A 78 -1.65 3.95 17.59
CA HIS A 78 -2.37 4.03 18.86
C HIS A 78 -2.92 2.68 19.34
N GLY A 79 -2.63 1.57 18.64
CA GLY A 79 -3.09 0.24 18.99
C GLY A 79 -4.60 0.03 18.84
N VAL A 80 -5.29 0.89 18.09
CA VAL A 80 -6.73 0.75 17.80
C VAL A 80 -6.98 -0.45 16.90
N THR A 81 -6.10 -0.68 15.94
CA THR A 81 -6.11 -1.85 15.07
C THR A 81 -4.81 -2.64 15.23
N PRO A 82 -4.84 -3.99 15.11
CA PRO A 82 -3.63 -4.81 15.23
C PRO A 82 -2.77 -4.81 13.96
N TYR A 83 -3.26 -4.26 12.86
CA TYR A 83 -2.58 -4.24 11.56
C TYR A 83 -3.03 -3.06 10.71
N HIS A 84 -2.13 -2.61 9.85
CA HIS A 84 -2.44 -1.67 8.77
C HIS A 84 -2.92 -2.45 7.54
N ASN A 85 -4.02 -2.03 6.95
CA ASN A 85 -4.52 -2.56 5.68
C ASN A 85 -5.25 -1.45 4.94
N CYS A 86 -4.56 -0.83 3.99
CA CYS A 86 -5.05 0.35 3.28
C CYS A 86 -4.80 0.23 1.78
N GLU A 87 -5.80 0.60 0.99
CA GLU A 87 -5.69 0.72 -0.46
C GLU A 87 -5.61 2.20 -0.84
N TYR A 88 -4.64 2.55 -1.66
CA TYR A 88 -4.42 3.93 -2.10
C TYR A 88 -3.68 3.98 -3.44
N ARG A 89 -3.72 5.15 -4.06
CA ARG A 89 -2.96 5.44 -5.28
C ARG A 89 -1.60 6.03 -4.91
N ILE A 90 -0.56 5.52 -5.56
CA ILE A 90 0.81 6.01 -5.39
C ILE A 90 1.51 6.13 -6.72
N LYS A 91 2.40 7.12 -6.88
CA LYS A 91 3.21 7.29 -8.08
C LYS A 91 4.25 6.18 -8.20
N ASN A 92 4.32 5.57 -9.40
CA ASN A 92 5.45 4.74 -9.81
C ASN A 92 6.64 5.59 -10.28
N ALA A 93 7.74 4.95 -10.69
CA ALA A 93 8.95 5.62 -11.18
C ALA A 93 8.70 6.44 -12.46
N GLN A 94 7.65 6.16 -13.21
CA GLN A 94 7.25 6.89 -14.42
C GLN A 94 6.35 8.09 -14.10
N GLY A 95 6.00 8.31 -12.83
CA GLY A 95 5.12 9.39 -12.39
C GLY A 95 3.63 9.08 -12.55
N GLU A 96 3.27 7.85 -12.90
CA GLU A 96 1.89 7.41 -13.07
C GLU A 96 1.32 6.93 -11.73
N TYR A 97 0.07 7.27 -11.43
CA TYR A 97 -0.62 6.73 -10.28
C TYR A 97 -1.06 5.28 -10.49
N VAL A 98 -0.65 4.41 -9.60
CA VAL A 98 -1.02 3.00 -9.56
C VAL A 98 -1.73 2.68 -8.26
N TRP A 99 -2.73 1.81 -8.29
CA TRP A 99 -3.38 1.30 -7.10
C TRP A 99 -2.51 0.26 -6.41
N VAL A 100 -2.34 0.43 -5.12
CA VAL A 100 -1.65 -0.52 -4.25
C VAL A 100 -2.50 -0.86 -3.03
N ASN A 101 -2.28 -2.06 -2.49
CA ASN A 101 -2.75 -2.44 -1.16
C ASN A 101 -1.53 -2.60 -0.26
N CYS A 102 -1.46 -1.82 0.81
CA CYS A 102 -0.43 -1.92 1.83
C CYS A 102 -0.98 -2.69 3.03
N ARG A 103 -0.27 -3.73 3.43
CA ARG A 103 -0.55 -4.52 4.63
C ARG A 103 0.68 -4.57 5.51
N GLY A 104 0.55 -4.18 6.76
CA GLY A 104 1.66 -4.16 7.66
C GLY A 104 1.28 -4.43 9.11
N TYR A 105 2.28 -4.84 9.86
CA TYR A 105 2.22 -5.04 11.31
C TYR A 105 3.23 -4.17 11.99
N MET A 106 2.90 -3.81 13.22
CA MET A 106 3.76 -3.03 14.09
C MET A 106 4.11 -3.85 15.32
N THR A 107 5.36 -3.75 15.76
CA THR A 107 5.77 -4.24 17.07
C THR A 107 5.97 -3.06 18.01
N TYR A 108 5.87 -3.34 19.30
CA TYR A 108 5.97 -2.36 20.36
C TYR A 108 7.09 -2.76 21.31
N ASP A 109 7.76 -1.78 21.87
CA ASP A 109 8.77 -2.01 22.91
C ASP A 109 8.13 -2.34 24.27
N ALA A 110 8.97 -2.54 25.29
CA ALA A 110 8.51 -2.89 26.65
C ALA A 110 7.63 -1.79 27.29
N ASP A 111 7.74 -0.55 26.82
CA ASP A 111 6.96 0.60 27.30
C ASP A 111 5.67 0.78 26.47
N GLY A 112 5.39 -0.10 25.52
CA GLY A 112 4.23 -0.04 24.63
C GLY A 112 4.33 1.00 23.53
N LYS A 113 5.52 1.52 23.24
CA LYS A 113 5.75 2.44 22.13
C LYS A 113 6.04 1.67 20.86
N ALA A 114 5.47 2.14 19.75
CA ALA A 114 5.74 1.58 18.43
C ALA A 114 7.25 1.60 18.12
N GLU A 115 7.78 0.46 17.71
CA GLU A 115 9.21 0.28 17.50
C GLU A 115 9.52 -0.12 16.04
N TRP A 116 8.95 -1.22 15.57
CA TRP A 116 9.17 -1.69 14.20
C TRP A 116 7.86 -1.76 13.43
N PHE A 117 7.91 -1.35 12.17
CA PHE A 117 6.82 -1.47 11.23
C PHE A 117 7.30 -2.20 9.98
N GLY A 118 6.57 -3.22 9.56
CA GLY A 118 6.95 -3.97 8.37
C GLY A 118 5.75 -4.65 7.71
N GLY A 119 5.89 -4.90 6.41
CA GLY A 119 4.79 -5.47 5.66
C GLY A 119 5.05 -5.58 4.17
N LEU A 120 3.95 -5.59 3.45
CA LEU A 120 3.87 -5.82 2.02
C LEU A 120 3.07 -4.71 1.35
N VAL A 121 3.59 -4.18 0.25
CA VAL A 121 2.84 -3.36 -0.70
C VAL A 121 2.59 -4.18 -1.94
N THR A 122 1.34 -4.41 -2.29
CA THR A 122 0.95 -5.18 -3.48
C THR A 122 0.38 -4.24 -4.53
N ASN A 123 0.97 -4.24 -5.72
CA ASN A 123 0.41 -3.51 -6.86
C ASN A 123 -0.86 -4.21 -7.36
N MET A 124 -1.98 -3.52 -7.29
CA MET A 124 -3.30 -4.00 -7.69
C MET A 124 -3.61 -3.76 -9.17
N GLY A 125 -2.78 -3.04 -9.90
CA GLY A 125 -3.00 -2.60 -11.27
C GLY A 125 -3.14 -3.69 -12.33
N TYR A 126 -3.20 -4.97 -11.90
CA TYR A 126 -3.49 -6.12 -12.75
C TYR A 126 -4.59 -7.01 -12.18
N GLN A 127 -5.34 -6.54 -11.20
CA GLN A 127 -6.61 -7.16 -10.93
C GLN A 127 -7.45 -7.03 -12.21
N THR A 128 -8.00 -8.12 -12.63
CA THR A 128 -8.83 -8.17 -13.84
C THR A 128 -9.85 -7.02 -13.80
N LYS A 129 -9.95 -6.27 -14.89
CA LYS A 129 -10.98 -5.21 -15.04
C LYS A 129 -12.39 -5.74 -14.73
N ILE A 130 -12.54 -7.03 -14.80
CA ILE A 130 -13.78 -7.79 -14.69
C ILE A 130 -13.67 -8.73 -13.48
N ASP A 131 -14.65 -8.68 -12.61
CA ASP A 131 -14.82 -9.63 -11.52
C ASP A 131 -15.16 -11.01 -12.07
N ALA A 132 -14.41 -12.03 -11.67
CA ALA A 132 -14.51 -13.39 -12.25
C ALA A 132 -15.84 -14.09 -11.91
N VAL A 133 -16.55 -13.67 -10.89
CA VAL A 133 -17.81 -14.27 -10.44
C VAL A 133 -19.00 -13.62 -11.13
N THR A 134 -19.01 -12.29 -11.18
CA THR A 134 -20.15 -11.51 -11.66
C THR A 134 -20.02 -11.09 -13.13
N ASN A 135 -18.83 -11.21 -13.71
CA ASN A 135 -18.47 -10.70 -15.03
C ASN A 135 -18.76 -9.19 -15.22
N LEU A 136 -18.76 -8.44 -14.11
CA LEU A 136 -18.92 -6.98 -14.07
C LEU A 136 -17.56 -6.31 -13.84
N TRP A 137 -17.51 -5.02 -14.07
CA TRP A 137 -16.33 -4.25 -13.70
C TRP A 137 -16.05 -4.34 -12.20
N THR A 138 -14.79 -4.51 -11.84
CA THR A 138 -14.36 -4.34 -10.45
C THR A 138 -14.58 -2.89 -10.02
N VAL A 139 -14.67 -2.66 -8.71
CA VAL A 139 -14.81 -1.30 -8.14
C VAL A 139 -13.71 -0.37 -8.64
N HIS A 140 -12.49 -0.88 -8.77
CA HIS A 140 -11.35 -0.10 -9.28
C HIS A 140 -11.54 0.30 -10.75
N GLN A 141 -11.96 -0.64 -11.59
CA GLN A 141 -12.24 -0.34 -13.00
C GLN A 141 -13.39 0.66 -13.15
N PHE A 142 -14.45 0.50 -12.34
CA PHE A 142 -15.57 1.42 -12.33
C PHE A 142 -15.13 2.84 -11.96
N ARG A 143 -14.35 3.00 -10.88
CA ARG A 143 -13.82 4.32 -10.47
C ARG A 143 -12.92 4.94 -11.52
N SER A 144 -12.03 4.16 -12.12
CA SER A 144 -11.14 4.63 -13.19
C SER A 144 -11.94 5.15 -14.38
N GLU A 145 -12.97 4.41 -14.82
CA GLU A 145 -13.80 4.81 -15.94
C GLU A 145 -14.68 6.01 -15.61
N LEU A 146 -15.18 6.08 -14.38
CA LEU A 146 -15.94 7.22 -13.90
C LEU A 146 -15.10 8.52 -13.91
N ASN A 147 -13.87 8.46 -13.40
CA ASN A 147 -12.97 9.61 -13.41
C ASN A 147 -12.67 10.05 -14.86
N ARG A 148 -12.40 9.12 -15.76
CA ARG A 148 -12.21 9.43 -17.18
C ARG A 148 -13.42 10.16 -17.78
N LEU A 149 -14.64 9.69 -17.50
CA LEU A 149 -15.87 10.32 -17.98
C LEU A 149 -16.08 11.73 -17.40
N LEU A 150 -15.69 11.93 -16.14
CA LEU A 150 -15.74 13.25 -15.51
C LEU A 150 -14.73 14.23 -16.13
N ASP A 151 -13.51 13.77 -16.40
CA ASP A 151 -12.48 14.55 -17.07
C ASP A 151 -12.90 14.94 -18.50
N ASP A 152 -13.54 14.02 -19.22
CA ASP A 152 -14.12 14.23 -20.54
C ASP A 152 -15.42 15.12 -20.49
N ARG A 153 -15.83 15.59 -19.32
CA ARG A 153 -17.07 16.34 -19.08
C ARG A 153 -18.32 15.64 -19.63
N ALA A 154 -18.33 14.33 -19.62
CA ALA A 154 -19.47 13.54 -20.04
C ALA A 154 -20.69 13.82 -19.15
N ARG A 155 -21.87 13.85 -19.75
CA ARG A 155 -23.14 14.00 -19.00
C ARG A 155 -23.72 12.61 -18.77
N GLY A 156 -24.11 12.33 -17.53
CA GLY A 156 -24.70 11.05 -17.14
C GLY A 156 -25.18 11.05 -15.70
N GLY A 157 -25.67 9.91 -15.26
CA GLY A 157 -26.08 9.66 -13.88
C GLY A 157 -25.50 8.35 -13.37
N ILE A 158 -25.34 8.25 -12.06
CA ILE A 158 -24.95 7.02 -11.38
C ILE A 158 -26.14 6.52 -10.58
N LEU A 159 -26.51 5.27 -10.80
CA LEU A 159 -27.50 4.57 -9.98
C LEU A 159 -26.77 3.60 -9.05
N MET A 160 -26.96 3.77 -7.74
CA MET A 160 -26.44 2.84 -6.74
C MET A 160 -27.61 2.01 -6.20
N ILE A 161 -27.46 0.68 -6.26
CA ILE A 161 -28.44 -0.27 -5.74
C ILE A 161 -27.81 -1.02 -4.58
N GLY A 162 -28.36 -0.91 -3.38
CA GLY A 162 -27.97 -1.65 -2.19
C GLY A 162 -28.96 -2.79 -1.92
N LEU A 163 -28.44 -3.95 -1.52
CA LEU A 163 -29.26 -5.05 -1.02
C LEU A 163 -29.12 -5.11 0.49
N GLU A 164 -30.22 -4.90 1.21
CA GLU A 164 -30.27 -5.07 2.66
C GLU A 164 -30.37 -6.55 3.04
N ASN A 165 -29.74 -6.92 4.18
CA ASN A 165 -29.76 -8.28 4.72
C ASN A 165 -29.19 -9.37 3.81
N PHE A 166 -28.30 -9.01 2.86
CA PHE A 166 -27.56 -9.99 2.10
C PHE A 166 -26.50 -10.65 3.01
N LYS A 167 -26.89 -11.75 3.64
CA LYS A 167 -25.96 -12.62 4.40
C LYS A 167 -25.41 -13.69 3.44
N ARG A 168 -24.08 -13.80 3.42
CA ARG A 168 -23.41 -15.00 2.93
C ARG A 168 -23.49 -16.10 3.94
#